data_75f5c244c59cf67e034184df111a1b5e
#
_entry.id   75f5c244c59cf67e034184df111a1b5e
#
_cell.length_a   1.000
_cell.length_b   1.000
_cell.length_c   1.000
_cell.angle_alpha   90.00
_cell.angle_beta   90.00
_cell.angle_gamma   90.00
#
_symmetry.space_group_name_H-M   'P 1'
#
loop_
_entity.id
_entity.type
_entity.pdbx_description
1 polymer ?
#
loop_
_entity_poly.entity_id
_entity_poly.type
_entity_poly.pdbx_seq_one_letter_code
_entity_poly.pdbx_strand_id
1 'polypeptide(L)'
;KSRRGYSVDQVEDFLEEARRAYSAGSNEPAVVNATNIRRMAFSLQKGGYSPAHVDAALERLEDAFAGRERERAIQLSGDEAWYTEARSIARDILERLSRPVGHRFDRVGSLSNGYHRADVDAFASRLTNYFQDGRPMSVDEVRTVAFRPKKGGYREAQVDLLLDAVITVMLAVR
;
A
#
# COMPACT_ATOMS: atom_id res chain seq x y z
N LYS A 1 -15.31 1.26 29.26
CA LYS A 1 -13.85 1.40 28.96
C LYS A 1 -13.72 2.44 27.85
N SER A 2 -13.03 3.55 28.09
CA SER A 2 -12.73 4.54 27.05
C SER A 2 -11.98 3.86 25.91
N ARG A 3 -12.50 3.95 24.68
CA ARG A 3 -11.84 3.41 23.49
C ARG A 3 -10.54 4.20 23.27
N ARG A 4 -9.45 3.50 23.00
CA ARG A 4 -8.21 4.13 22.53
C ARG A 4 -8.40 4.52 21.07
N GLY A 5 -7.90 5.69 20.71
CA GLY A 5 -7.83 6.20 19.34
C GLY A 5 -6.43 6.70 19.02
N TYR A 6 -6.20 7.11 17.79
CA TYR A 6 -4.92 7.69 17.39
C TYR A 6 -4.66 9.04 18.09
N SER A 7 -3.38 9.31 18.36
CA SER A 7 -2.94 10.57 18.98
C SER A 7 -3.45 11.77 18.18
N VAL A 8 -4.17 12.66 18.86
CA VAL A 8 -4.74 13.86 18.24
C VAL A 8 -3.63 14.70 17.64
N ASP A 9 -2.61 15.02 18.44
CA ASP A 9 -1.51 15.88 18.03
C ASP A 9 -0.76 15.32 16.82
N GLN A 10 -0.44 14.00 16.83
CA GLN A 10 0.27 13.36 15.71
C GLN A 10 -0.56 13.37 14.42
N VAL A 11 -1.87 13.15 14.52
CA VAL A 11 -2.76 13.17 13.33
C VAL A 11 -2.87 14.60 12.80
N GLU A 12 -3.06 15.59 13.67
CA GLU A 12 -3.20 17.00 13.27
C GLU A 12 -1.90 17.51 12.64
N ASP A 13 -0.74 17.26 13.26
CA ASP A 13 0.57 17.65 12.75
C ASP A 13 0.82 17.06 11.36
N PHE A 14 0.53 15.76 11.20
CA PHE A 14 0.69 15.09 9.91
C PHE A 14 -0.25 15.63 8.83
N LEU A 15 -1.52 15.88 9.17
CA LEU A 15 -2.49 16.43 8.20
C LEU A 15 -2.13 17.86 7.80
N GLU A 16 -1.57 18.66 8.72
CA GLU A 16 -1.07 20.00 8.40
C GLU A 16 0.16 19.95 7.49
N GLU A 17 1.10 19.01 7.75
CA GLU A 17 2.25 18.78 6.88
C GLU A 17 1.81 18.32 5.48
N ALA A 18 0.90 17.36 5.41
CA ALA A 18 0.34 16.89 4.16
C ALA A 18 -0.39 18.00 3.38
N ARG A 19 -1.16 18.85 4.07
CA ARG A 19 -1.81 20.01 3.45
C ARG A 19 -0.80 20.99 2.88
N ARG A 20 0.27 21.30 3.62
CA ARG A 20 1.37 22.15 3.13
C ARG A 20 2.04 21.53 1.90
N ALA A 21 2.40 20.25 1.96
CA ALA A 21 3.01 19.54 0.85
C ALA A 21 2.08 19.49 -0.39
N TYR A 22 0.79 19.30 -0.18
CA TYR A 22 -0.20 19.31 -1.28
C TYR A 22 -0.35 20.69 -1.90
N SER A 23 -0.28 21.77 -1.11
CA SER A 23 -0.42 23.16 -1.58
C SER A 23 0.89 23.75 -2.13
N ALA A 24 2.04 23.22 -1.74
CA ALA A 24 3.34 23.63 -2.25
C ALA A 24 3.44 23.33 -3.76
N GLY A 25 3.96 24.30 -4.51
CA GLY A 25 4.17 24.17 -5.95
C GLY A 25 5.17 23.05 -6.27
N SER A 26 5.23 22.68 -7.53
CA SER A 26 5.98 21.53 -8.06
C SER A 26 7.52 21.59 -7.91
N ASN A 27 8.10 22.61 -7.29
CA ASN A 27 9.55 22.86 -7.27
C ASN A 27 10.30 22.34 -6.04
N GLU A 28 9.59 21.85 -5.00
CA GLU A 28 10.24 21.23 -3.85
C GLU A 28 10.03 19.70 -3.84
N PRO A 29 11.06 18.92 -3.47
CA PRO A 29 10.86 17.50 -3.26
C PRO A 29 9.82 17.33 -2.15
N ALA A 30 8.68 16.73 -2.48
CA ALA A 30 7.60 16.55 -1.54
C ALA A 30 8.05 15.66 -0.38
N VAL A 31 8.12 16.22 0.82
CA VAL A 31 8.42 15.49 2.06
C VAL A 31 7.32 14.44 2.31
N VAL A 32 6.08 14.72 1.88
CA VAL A 32 4.93 13.81 1.94
C VAL A 32 4.56 13.37 0.53
N ASN A 33 4.45 12.06 0.33
CA ASN A 33 4.05 11.41 -0.91
C ASN A 33 3.05 10.27 -0.64
N ALA A 34 2.43 9.72 -1.68
CA ALA A 34 1.43 8.66 -1.55
C ALA A 34 1.96 7.44 -0.75
N THR A 35 3.20 7.04 -0.97
CA THR A 35 3.82 5.92 -0.23
C THR A 35 4.01 6.23 1.25
N ASN A 36 4.42 7.46 1.59
CA ASN A 36 4.59 7.88 2.99
C ASN A 36 3.25 7.92 3.72
N ILE A 37 2.20 8.40 3.05
CA ILE A 37 0.84 8.44 3.60
C ILE A 37 0.35 7.02 3.90
N ARG A 38 0.51 6.08 2.96
CA ARG A 38 0.12 4.67 3.13
C ARG A 38 0.77 4.01 4.35
N ARG A 39 2.02 4.35 4.63
CA ARG A 39 2.82 3.76 5.72
C ARG A 39 2.74 4.53 7.03
N MET A 40 1.92 5.59 7.08
CA MET A 40 1.80 6.40 8.29
C MET A 40 1.15 5.59 9.41
N ALA A 41 1.74 5.68 10.59
CA ALA A 41 1.24 5.04 11.80
C ALA A 41 1.26 6.04 12.96
N PHE A 42 0.22 6.01 13.78
CA PHE A 42 0.07 6.88 14.93
C PHE A 42 0.01 6.07 16.22
N SER A 43 0.53 6.65 17.30
CA SER A 43 0.39 6.06 18.62
C SER A 43 -1.05 6.11 19.14
N LEU A 44 -1.42 5.15 19.96
CA LEU A 44 -2.76 5.07 20.53
C LEU A 44 -2.84 5.78 21.89
N GLN A 45 -3.84 6.67 22.08
CA GLN A 45 -4.12 7.37 23.31
C GLN A 45 -5.60 7.26 23.73
N LYS A 46 -5.91 7.58 24.99
CA LYS A 46 -7.30 7.72 25.45
C LYS A 46 -7.89 9.01 24.88
N GLY A 47 -9.14 8.92 24.36
CA GLY A 47 -9.83 10.07 23.78
C GLY A 47 -9.23 10.55 22.45
N GLY A 48 -8.39 9.74 21.81
CA GLY A 48 -7.86 10.01 20.48
C GLY A 48 -8.90 9.86 19.36
N TYR A 49 -8.51 10.19 18.14
CA TYR A 49 -9.34 10.05 16.96
C TYR A 49 -9.66 8.58 16.66
N SER A 50 -10.83 8.34 16.10
CA SER A 50 -11.24 7.00 15.66
C SER A 50 -10.28 6.48 14.58
N PRO A 51 -9.59 5.34 14.79
CA PRO A 51 -8.70 4.78 13.78
C PRO A 51 -9.40 4.61 12.43
N ALA A 52 -10.60 4.05 12.41
CA ALA A 52 -11.35 3.83 11.16
C ALA A 52 -11.61 5.13 10.38
N HIS A 53 -11.86 6.26 11.06
CA HIS A 53 -12.07 7.53 10.37
C HIS A 53 -10.76 8.14 9.88
N VAL A 54 -9.69 8.01 10.65
CA VAL A 54 -8.36 8.50 10.25
C VAL A 54 -7.83 7.67 9.09
N ASP A 55 -7.92 6.34 9.16
CA ASP A 55 -7.47 5.44 8.09
C ASP A 55 -8.21 5.74 6.79
N ALA A 56 -9.54 5.89 6.83
CA ALA A 56 -10.33 6.28 5.66
C ALA A 56 -10.00 7.69 5.13
N ALA A 57 -9.53 8.60 5.97
CA ALA A 57 -9.06 9.91 5.53
C ALA A 57 -7.67 9.81 4.86
N LEU A 58 -6.77 8.98 5.42
CA LEU A 58 -5.44 8.72 4.85
C LEU A 58 -5.55 8.03 3.48
N GLU A 59 -6.47 7.09 3.29
CA GLU A 59 -6.71 6.45 1.99
C GLU A 59 -7.09 7.47 0.91
N ARG A 60 -8.02 8.39 1.23
CA ARG A 60 -8.39 9.47 0.29
C ARG A 60 -7.24 10.43 0.01
N LEU A 61 -6.44 10.71 1.03
CA LEU A 61 -5.27 11.57 0.91
C LEU A 61 -4.21 10.90 0.04
N GLU A 62 -3.96 9.61 0.22
CA GLU A 62 -3.08 8.81 -0.62
C GLU A 62 -3.52 8.84 -2.09
N ASP A 63 -4.81 8.61 -2.36
CA ASP A 63 -5.36 8.67 -3.73
C ASP A 63 -5.14 10.05 -4.39
N ALA A 64 -5.34 11.12 -3.62
CA ALA A 64 -5.12 12.49 -4.12
C ALA A 64 -3.65 12.78 -4.43
N PHE A 65 -2.73 12.34 -3.56
CA PHE A 65 -1.29 12.48 -3.79
C PHE A 65 -0.81 11.64 -4.97
N ALA A 66 -1.25 10.38 -5.07
CA ALA A 66 -0.90 9.51 -6.19
C ALA A 66 -1.35 10.10 -7.54
N GLY A 67 -2.56 10.65 -7.60
CA GLY A 67 -3.05 11.35 -8.80
C GLY A 67 -2.17 12.54 -9.19
N ARG A 68 -1.78 13.35 -8.20
CA ARG A 68 -0.92 14.51 -8.43
C ARG A 68 0.51 14.14 -8.82
N GLU A 69 1.07 13.10 -8.21
CA GLU A 69 2.38 12.56 -8.55
C GLU A 69 2.41 12.06 -9.99
N ARG A 70 1.35 11.35 -10.39
CA ARG A 70 1.16 10.90 -11.77
C ARG A 70 1.09 12.07 -12.73
N GLU A 71 0.23 13.07 -12.49
CA GLU A 71 0.09 14.24 -13.36
C GLU A 71 1.44 14.96 -13.52
N ARG A 72 2.17 15.14 -12.42
CA ARG A 72 3.51 15.75 -12.44
C ARG A 72 4.51 14.92 -13.23
N ALA A 73 4.55 13.62 -13.03
CA ALA A 73 5.46 12.73 -13.75
C ALA A 73 5.18 12.75 -15.26
N ILE A 74 3.91 12.74 -15.66
CA ILE A 74 3.49 12.84 -17.06
C ILE A 74 3.90 14.19 -17.66
N GLN A 75 3.74 15.30 -16.91
CA GLN A 75 4.17 16.63 -17.38
C GLN A 75 5.68 16.73 -17.58
N LEU A 76 6.47 16.08 -16.73
CA LEU A 76 7.95 16.14 -16.76
C LEU A 76 8.58 15.19 -17.78
N SER A 77 8.07 13.97 -17.89
CA SER A 77 8.70 12.87 -18.63
C SER A 77 7.82 12.25 -19.71
N GLY A 78 6.56 12.69 -19.82
CA GLY A 78 5.56 12.13 -20.72
C GLY A 78 4.89 10.86 -20.16
N ASP A 79 3.71 10.57 -20.68
CA ASP A 79 2.89 9.42 -20.31
C ASP A 79 3.57 8.08 -20.64
N GLU A 80 4.31 7.99 -21.74
CA GLU A 80 5.01 6.75 -22.12
C GLU A 80 6.04 6.32 -21.06
N ALA A 81 6.80 7.29 -20.50
CA ALA A 81 7.78 7.01 -19.45
C ALA A 81 7.08 6.53 -18.16
N TRP A 82 5.98 7.20 -17.78
CA TRP A 82 5.17 6.83 -16.62
C TRP A 82 4.62 5.41 -16.73
N TYR A 83 3.97 5.08 -17.85
CA TYR A 83 3.40 3.75 -18.06
C TYR A 83 4.48 2.67 -18.24
N THR A 84 5.67 3.03 -18.72
CA THR A 84 6.79 2.09 -18.81
C THR A 84 7.27 1.68 -17.42
N GLU A 85 7.36 2.62 -16.48
CA GLU A 85 7.70 2.33 -15.09
C GLU A 85 6.63 1.46 -14.42
N ALA A 86 5.35 1.83 -14.55
CA ALA A 86 4.26 1.02 -14.01
C ALA A 86 4.23 -0.41 -14.58
N ARG A 87 4.48 -0.56 -15.88
CA ARG A 87 4.61 -1.87 -16.53
C ARG A 87 5.81 -2.68 -16.01
N SER A 88 6.92 -2.01 -15.70
CA SER A 88 8.09 -2.67 -15.10
C SER A 88 7.77 -3.24 -13.73
N ILE A 89 7.14 -2.43 -12.86
CA ILE A 89 6.71 -2.88 -11.53
C ILE A 89 5.70 -4.03 -11.64
N ALA A 90 4.74 -3.93 -12.56
CA ALA A 90 3.76 -4.99 -12.79
C ALA A 90 4.41 -6.30 -13.24
N ARG A 91 5.48 -6.24 -14.05
CA ARG A 91 6.25 -7.42 -14.46
C ARG A 91 6.94 -8.08 -13.28
N ASP A 92 7.58 -7.30 -12.40
CA ASP A 92 8.24 -7.83 -11.21
C ASP A 92 7.23 -8.49 -10.24
N ILE A 93 6.04 -7.88 -10.11
CA ILE A 93 4.93 -8.47 -9.37
C ILE A 93 4.55 -9.84 -9.97
N LEU A 94 4.31 -9.90 -11.27
CA LEU A 94 3.91 -11.13 -11.96
C LEU A 94 4.99 -12.20 -11.89
N GLU A 95 6.27 -11.84 -12.00
CA GLU A 95 7.39 -12.77 -11.82
C GLU A 95 7.36 -13.39 -10.42
N ARG A 96 7.12 -12.59 -9.37
CA ARG A 96 6.97 -13.10 -8.01
C ARG A 96 5.76 -14.02 -7.87
N LEU A 97 4.61 -13.62 -8.42
CA LEU A 97 3.36 -14.37 -8.35
C LEU A 97 3.41 -15.70 -9.12
N SER A 98 4.25 -15.79 -10.16
CA SER A 98 4.43 -17.01 -10.98
C SER A 98 5.17 -18.13 -10.25
N ARG A 99 5.82 -17.86 -9.14
CA ARG A 99 6.49 -18.89 -8.34
C ARG A 99 5.50 -19.94 -7.84
N PRO A 100 5.97 -21.18 -7.64
CA PRO A 100 5.10 -22.26 -7.19
C PRO A 100 4.37 -21.93 -5.88
N VAL A 101 3.13 -22.37 -5.78
CA VAL A 101 2.32 -22.27 -4.54
C VAL A 101 3.11 -22.86 -3.36
N GLY A 102 3.12 -22.17 -2.24
CA GLY A 102 3.92 -22.54 -1.07
C GLY A 102 5.38 -22.05 -1.09
N HIS A 103 5.85 -21.46 -2.21
CA HIS A 103 7.23 -20.99 -2.40
C HIS A 103 7.32 -19.57 -2.98
N ARG A 104 6.21 -18.83 -3.00
CA ARG A 104 6.18 -17.43 -3.51
C ARG A 104 7.01 -16.46 -2.70
N PHE A 105 7.07 -16.70 -1.38
CA PHE A 105 7.83 -15.89 -0.44
C PHE A 105 8.68 -16.76 0.47
N ASP A 106 9.69 -16.15 1.11
CA ASP A 106 10.48 -16.83 2.11
C ASP A 106 9.63 -17.14 3.35
N ARG A 107 10.00 -18.20 4.04
CA ARG A 107 9.36 -18.60 5.28
C ARG A 107 10.11 -18.02 6.48
N VAL A 108 9.36 -17.70 7.53
CA VAL A 108 9.97 -17.46 8.83
C VAL A 108 10.35 -18.79 9.50
N GLY A 109 11.18 -18.75 10.54
CA GLY A 109 11.56 -19.94 11.31
C GLY A 109 10.33 -20.67 11.88
N SER A 110 10.46 -21.98 12.11
CA SER A 110 9.36 -22.84 12.57
C SER A 110 8.71 -22.41 13.91
N LEU A 111 9.42 -21.64 14.72
CA LEU A 111 8.93 -21.11 15.99
C LEU A 111 8.38 -19.67 15.87
N SER A 112 8.67 -18.98 14.77
CA SER A 112 8.25 -17.60 14.51
C SER A 112 6.92 -17.58 13.75
N ASN A 113 6.10 -16.56 14.02
CA ASN A 113 4.88 -16.31 13.24
C ASN A 113 5.20 -15.53 11.97
N GLY A 114 4.50 -15.88 10.91
CA GLY A 114 4.41 -15.15 9.65
C GLY A 114 3.00 -15.33 9.11
N TYR A 115 2.71 -14.85 7.92
CA TYR A 115 1.39 -15.01 7.30
C TYR A 115 1.12 -16.46 6.87
N HIS A 116 -0.12 -16.90 7.06
CA HIS A 116 -0.57 -18.23 6.66
C HIS A 116 -0.43 -18.40 5.14
N ARG A 117 0.40 -19.36 4.71
CA ARG A 117 0.80 -19.52 3.30
C ARG A 117 -0.40 -19.71 2.36
N ALA A 118 -1.35 -20.57 2.74
CA ALA A 118 -2.50 -20.81 1.88
C ALA A 118 -3.39 -19.57 1.70
N ASP A 119 -3.50 -18.70 2.72
CA ASP A 119 -4.26 -17.46 2.62
C ASP A 119 -3.57 -16.49 1.65
N VAL A 120 -2.25 -16.32 1.79
CA VAL A 120 -1.44 -15.49 0.90
C VAL A 120 -1.45 -16.02 -0.53
N ASP A 121 -1.27 -17.33 -0.70
CA ASP A 121 -1.26 -17.96 -2.03
C ASP A 121 -2.62 -17.86 -2.73
N ALA A 122 -3.73 -17.97 -2.01
CA ALA A 122 -5.07 -17.76 -2.55
C ALA A 122 -5.25 -16.31 -3.02
N PHE A 123 -4.82 -15.33 -2.23
CA PHE A 123 -4.88 -13.93 -2.61
C PHE A 123 -3.94 -13.61 -3.77
N ALA A 124 -2.73 -14.16 -3.77
CA ALA A 124 -1.76 -14.05 -4.86
C ALA A 124 -2.32 -14.57 -6.19
N SER A 125 -3.09 -15.65 -6.17
CA SER A 125 -3.78 -16.16 -7.37
C SER A 125 -4.86 -15.20 -7.87
N ARG A 126 -5.57 -14.51 -6.97
CA ARG A 126 -6.53 -13.45 -7.36
C ARG A 126 -5.81 -12.26 -7.98
N LEU A 127 -4.66 -11.84 -7.46
CA LEU A 127 -3.82 -10.80 -8.06
C LEU A 127 -3.33 -11.20 -9.45
N THR A 128 -2.91 -12.46 -9.64
CA THR A 128 -2.55 -12.96 -10.96
C THR A 128 -3.71 -12.82 -11.95
N ASN A 129 -4.91 -13.23 -11.57
CA ASN A 129 -6.10 -13.11 -12.42
C ASN A 129 -6.45 -11.64 -12.73
N TYR A 130 -6.23 -10.72 -11.76
CA TYR A 130 -6.41 -9.30 -12.01
C TYR A 130 -5.45 -8.78 -13.09
N PHE A 131 -4.15 -9.08 -12.98
CA PHE A 131 -3.15 -8.58 -13.92
C PHE A 131 -3.17 -9.27 -15.28
N GLN A 132 -3.48 -10.56 -15.34
CA GLN A 132 -3.42 -11.35 -16.58
C GLN A 132 -4.76 -11.45 -17.29
N ASP A 133 -5.83 -11.64 -16.53
CA ASP A 133 -7.16 -11.93 -17.08
C ASP A 133 -8.12 -10.75 -16.99
N GLY A 134 -7.68 -9.60 -16.44
CA GLY A 134 -8.52 -8.42 -16.25
C GLY A 134 -9.67 -8.63 -15.26
N ARG A 135 -9.56 -9.61 -14.35
CA ARG A 135 -10.61 -9.82 -13.33
C ARG A 135 -10.67 -8.60 -12.40
N PRO A 136 -11.87 -8.11 -12.09
CA PRO A 136 -12.01 -6.93 -11.26
C PRO A 136 -11.44 -7.14 -9.86
N MET A 137 -10.70 -6.14 -9.37
CA MET A 137 -10.20 -6.01 -8.02
C MET A 137 -10.07 -4.54 -7.67
N SER A 138 -10.49 -4.15 -6.49
CA SER A 138 -10.34 -2.77 -6.03
C SER A 138 -9.03 -2.58 -5.26
N VAL A 139 -8.53 -1.33 -5.22
CA VAL A 139 -7.38 -0.97 -4.38
C VAL A 139 -7.68 -1.26 -2.91
N ASP A 140 -8.90 -1.00 -2.46
CA ASP A 140 -9.32 -1.21 -1.08
C ASP A 140 -9.31 -2.70 -0.67
N GLU A 141 -9.62 -3.61 -1.61
CA GLU A 141 -9.43 -5.04 -1.35
C GLU A 141 -7.99 -5.41 -1.07
N VAL A 142 -7.03 -4.75 -1.76
CA VAL A 142 -5.60 -4.98 -1.53
C VAL A 142 -5.14 -4.33 -0.24
N ARG A 143 -5.61 -3.12 0.08
CA ARG A 143 -5.28 -2.39 1.32
C ARG A 143 -5.75 -3.11 2.58
N THR A 144 -6.94 -3.70 2.52
CA THR A 144 -7.63 -4.25 3.69
C THR A 144 -7.48 -5.76 3.85
N VAL A 145 -6.77 -6.42 2.93
CA VAL A 145 -6.56 -7.86 3.05
C VAL A 145 -5.80 -8.19 4.34
N ALA A 146 -6.30 -9.18 5.06
CA ALA A 146 -5.68 -9.66 6.28
C ALA A 146 -5.43 -11.16 6.18
N PHE A 147 -4.26 -11.59 6.62
CA PHE A 147 -3.85 -12.98 6.62
C PHE A 147 -3.72 -13.49 8.06
N ARG A 148 -4.17 -14.71 8.28
CA ARG A 148 -4.03 -15.36 9.60
C ARG A 148 -2.54 -15.57 9.92
N PRO A 149 -2.13 -15.38 11.18
CA PRO A 149 -0.77 -15.71 11.60
C PRO A 149 -0.55 -17.23 11.63
N LYS A 150 0.64 -17.68 11.23
CA LYS A 150 1.03 -19.10 11.24
C LYS A 150 2.51 -19.25 11.54
N LYS A 151 2.86 -20.17 12.47
CA LYS A 151 4.27 -20.57 12.69
C LYS A 151 4.86 -21.16 11.42
N GLY A 152 6.07 -20.73 11.05
CA GLY A 152 6.70 -21.09 9.79
C GLY A 152 5.94 -20.62 8.54
N GLY A 153 5.11 -19.57 8.69
CA GLY A 153 4.41 -18.90 7.62
C GLY A 153 5.33 -18.13 6.68
N TYR A 154 4.76 -17.40 5.73
CA TYR A 154 5.52 -16.48 4.88
C TYR A 154 6.01 -15.27 5.67
N ARG A 155 7.17 -14.74 5.30
CA ARG A 155 7.74 -13.51 5.87
C ARG A 155 6.83 -12.32 5.53
N GLU A 156 6.21 -11.74 6.56
CA GLU A 156 5.23 -10.65 6.43
C GLU A 156 5.78 -9.48 5.61
N ALA A 157 6.99 -9.00 5.92
CA ALA A 157 7.60 -7.88 5.21
C ALA A 157 7.73 -8.09 3.68
N GLN A 158 7.88 -9.34 3.20
CA GLN A 158 7.95 -9.60 1.76
C GLN A 158 6.56 -9.59 1.12
N VAL A 159 5.54 -10.07 1.83
CA VAL A 159 4.16 -10.03 1.36
C VAL A 159 3.68 -8.58 1.32
N ASP A 160 3.90 -7.82 2.40
CA ASP A 160 3.51 -6.42 2.49
C ASP A 160 4.18 -5.56 1.41
N LEU A 161 5.47 -5.81 1.13
CA LEU A 161 6.17 -5.12 0.04
C LEU A 161 5.55 -5.40 -1.33
N LEU A 162 5.09 -6.65 -1.58
CA LEU A 162 4.37 -6.97 -2.81
C LEU A 162 3.03 -6.24 -2.87
N LEU A 163 2.26 -6.23 -1.78
CA LEU A 163 0.96 -5.53 -1.73
C LEU A 163 1.12 -4.02 -1.95
N ASP A 164 2.14 -3.41 -1.36
CA ASP A 164 2.50 -2.02 -1.59
C ASP A 164 2.79 -1.74 -3.08
N ALA A 165 3.56 -2.61 -3.74
CA ALA A 165 3.85 -2.49 -5.16
C ALA A 165 2.58 -2.65 -6.02
N VAL A 166 1.69 -3.59 -5.66
CA VAL A 166 0.39 -3.78 -6.33
C VAL A 166 -0.46 -2.52 -6.23
N ILE A 167 -0.59 -1.93 -5.03
CA ILE A 167 -1.35 -0.69 -4.83
C ILE A 167 -0.75 0.43 -5.68
N THR A 168 0.59 0.57 -5.69
CA THR A 168 1.28 1.58 -6.51
C THR A 168 0.93 1.45 -7.98
N VAL A 169 0.98 0.24 -8.54
CA VAL A 169 0.60 0.03 -9.96
C VAL A 169 -0.88 0.30 -10.20
N MET A 170 -1.76 -0.16 -9.30
CA MET A 170 -3.20 0.08 -9.45
C MET A 170 -3.54 1.58 -9.44
N LEU A 171 -2.88 2.38 -8.59
CA LEU A 171 -3.06 3.83 -8.54
C LEU A 171 -2.42 4.54 -9.75
N ALA A 172 -1.33 3.99 -10.31
CA ALA A 172 -0.66 4.55 -11.48
C ALA A 172 -1.49 4.47 -12.76
N VAL A 173 -2.38 3.48 -12.87
CA VAL A 173 -3.20 3.22 -14.08
C VAL A 173 -4.67 3.64 -13.94
N ARG A 174 -5.04 4.26 -12.83
CA ARG A 174 -6.42 4.68 -12.47
C ARG A 174 -6.85 6.07 -13.02
#